data_b5e5033970922597bcfd5dc05abbfc2d
#
_entry.id   b5e5033970922597bcfd5dc05abbfc2d
#
_cell.length_a   1.000
_cell.length_b   1.000
_cell.length_c   1.000
_cell.angle_alpha   90.00
_cell.angle_beta   90.00
_cell.angle_gamma   90.00
#
_symmetry.space_group_name_H-M   'P 1'
#
loop_
_entity.id
_entity.type
_entity.pdbx_description
1 polymer ?
#
loop_
_entity_poly.entity_id
_entity_poly.type
_entity_poly.pdbx_seq_one_letter_code
_entity_poly.pdbx_strand_id
1 'polypeptide(L)'
;MPPTSGLRERKKRDRRRRIEDVAIDLFVRQGYDATTIEQIAAAADIAPRTFFSYFATKDDLVLADYTDRLDRIVAELERRPDHEPAWDALSASFAAVASDYTTEVDRLSSRFTIMATAPSVYARSLQLQAGWEQTLSEHLTARLAAQADDPTPRLLAAAALAVMRASLQHWLTGDRSVPLPALVERAFDRLG
;
A
#
# COMPACT_ATOMS: atom_id res chain seq x y z
N MET A 1 -2.94 10.84 -35.63
CA MET A 1 -3.23 9.57 -34.94
C MET A 1 -2.57 9.57 -33.60
N PRO A 2 -3.27 9.42 -32.53
CA PRO A 2 -2.99 8.50 -31.41
C PRO A 2 -4.32 7.94 -30.92
N PRO A 3 -4.45 6.99 -30.04
CA PRO A 3 -3.64 6.55 -28.90
C PRO A 3 -3.74 5.02 -28.69
N THR A 4 -2.88 4.27 -29.30
CA THR A 4 -2.79 2.81 -29.04
C THR A 4 -2.16 2.52 -27.66
N SER A 5 -1.41 3.47 -27.10
CA SER A 5 -0.78 3.38 -25.78
C SER A 5 -1.80 3.25 -24.64
N GLY A 6 -2.81 4.11 -24.57
CA GLY A 6 -3.79 4.09 -23.47
C GLY A 6 -4.67 2.84 -23.43
N LEU A 7 -5.01 2.24 -24.59
CA LEU A 7 -5.79 1.02 -24.62
C LEU A 7 -4.96 -0.21 -24.18
N ARG A 8 -3.69 -0.27 -24.56
CA ARG A 8 -2.76 -1.30 -24.11
C ARG A 8 -2.55 -1.26 -22.62
N GLU A 9 -2.28 -0.07 -22.07
CA GLU A 9 -2.07 0.12 -20.63
C GLU A 9 -3.35 -0.20 -19.84
N ARG A 10 -4.52 0.19 -20.32
CA ARG A 10 -5.80 -0.17 -19.70
C ARG A 10 -6.00 -1.70 -19.68
N LYS A 11 -5.81 -2.38 -20.81
CA LYS A 11 -5.91 -3.84 -20.88
C LYS A 11 -4.89 -4.55 -19.98
N LYS A 12 -3.69 -3.99 -19.83
CA LYS A 12 -2.65 -4.53 -18.95
C LYS A 12 -3.07 -4.40 -17.47
N ARG A 13 -3.59 -3.24 -17.07
CA ARG A 13 -4.13 -3.01 -15.72
C ARG A 13 -5.33 -3.92 -15.41
N ASP A 14 -6.29 -4.04 -16.34
CA ASP A 14 -7.46 -4.88 -16.16
C ASP A 14 -7.07 -6.35 -15.97
N ARG A 15 -6.09 -6.82 -16.76
CA ARG A 15 -5.57 -8.18 -16.64
C ARG A 15 -4.82 -8.38 -15.34
N ARG A 16 -3.98 -7.43 -14.92
CA ARG A 16 -3.28 -7.45 -13.63
C ARG A 16 -4.29 -7.59 -12.48
N ARG A 17 -5.32 -6.73 -12.48
CA ARG A 17 -6.39 -6.75 -11.47
C ARG A 17 -7.13 -8.10 -11.43
N ARG A 18 -7.46 -8.66 -12.59
CA ARG A 18 -8.07 -9.99 -12.67
C ARG A 18 -7.19 -11.08 -12.04
N ILE A 19 -5.89 -11.07 -12.30
CA ILE A 19 -4.96 -12.05 -11.71
C ILE A 19 -4.93 -11.88 -10.18
N GLU A 20 -4.90 -10.65 -9.69
CA GLU A 20 -4.92 -10.34 -8.26
C GLU A 20 -6.21 -10.86 -7.60
N ASP A 21 -7.38 -10.54 -8.16
CA ASP A 21 -8.67 -10.92 -7.59
C ASP A 21 -8.82 -12.44 -7.49
N VAL A 22 -8.46 -13.15 -8.55
CA VAL A 22 -8.48 -14.62 -8.59
C VAL A 22 -7.51 -15.23 -7.57
N ALA A 23 -6.31 -14.66 -7.44
CA ALA A 23 -5.31 -15.18 -6.52
C ALA A 23 -5.71 -14.94 -5.05
N ILE A 24 -6.21 -13.75 -4.71
CA ILE A 24 -6.69 -13.44 -3.36
C ILE A 24 -7.83 -14.39 -2.98
N ASP A 25 -8.77 -14.65 -3.89
CA ASP A 25 -9.87 -15.58 -3.67
C ASP A 25 -9.38 -17.02 -3.43
N LEU A 26 -8.38 -17.49 -4.21
CA LEU A 26 -7.74 -18.79 -3.97
C LEU A 26 -7.02 -18.83 -2.61
N PHE A 27 -6.26 -17.80 -2.25
CA PHE A 27 -5.57 -17.74 -0.96
C PHE A 27 -6.54 -17.79 0.21
N VAL A 28 -7.68 -17.12 0.12
CA VAL A 28 -8.71 -17.13 1.16
C VAL A 28 -9.37 -18.51 1.28
N ARG A 29 -9.65 -19.19 0.14
CA ARG A 29 -10.38 -20.47 0.14
C ARG A 29 -9.53 -21.67 0.54
N GLN A 30 -8.29 -21.73 0.08
CA GLN A 30 -7.45 -22.93 0.26
C GLN A 30 -6.13 -22.68 1.00
N GLY A 31 -5.88 -21.41 1.38
CA GLY A 31 -4.66 -21.00 2.06
C GLY A 31 -3.56 -20.54 1.10
N TYR A 32 -2.71 -19.63 1.59
CA TYR A 32 -1.63 -19.02 0.82
C TYR A 32 -0.60 -20.08 0.36
N ASP A 33 -0.11 -20.92 1.29
CA ASP A 33 0.95 -21.89 0.99
C ASP A 33 0.48 -23.01 0.06
N ALA A 34 -0.78 -23.42 0.17
CA ALA A 34 -1.38 -24.45 -0.68
C ALA A 34 -1.70 -23.97 -2.10
N THR A 35 -1.66 -22.66 -2.36
CA THR A 35 -1.97 -22.10 -3.66
C THR A 35 -0.71 -21.97 -4.52
N THR A 36 -0.71 -22.57 -5.72
CA THR A 36 0.40 -22.50 -6.66
C THR A 36 0.19 -21.45 -7.74
N ILE A 37 1.28 -21.03 -8.40
CA ILE A 37 1.21 -20.10 -9.54
C ILE A 37 0.44 -20.73 -10.71
N GLU A 38 0.56 -22.03 -10.91
CA GLU A 38 -0.17 -22.78 -11.93
C GLU A 38 -1.69 -22.72 -11.70
N GLN A 39 -2.13 -22.87 -10.46
CA GLN A 39 -3.55 -22.73 -10.09
C GLN A 39 -4.07 -21.31 -10.32
N ILE A 40 -3.29 -20.31 -9.93
CA ILE A 40 -3.63 -18.89 -10.17
C ILE A 40 -3.72 -18.63 -11.68
N ALA A 41 -2.74 -19.08 -12.45
CA ALA A 41 -2.70 -18.89 -13.90
C ALA A 41 -3.89 -19.55 -14.60
N ALA A 42 -4.21 -20.79 -14.22
CA ALA A 42 -5.37 -21.53 -14.77
C ALA A 42 -6.68 -20.80 -14.44
N ALA A 43 -6.87 -20.34 -13.20
CA ALA A 43 -8.08 -19.64 -12.79
C ALA A 43 -8.20 -18.23 -13.43
N ALA A 44 -7.08 -17.58 -13.73
CA ALA A 44 -7.04 -16.29 -14.42
C ALA A 44 -7.10 -16.41 -15.97
N ASP A 45 -7.13 -17.65 -16.51
CA ASP A 45 -7.10 -17.93 -17.94
C ASP A 45 -5.85 -17.35 -18.64
N ILE A 46 -4.67 -17.64 -18.07
CA ILE A 46 -3.37 -17.25 -18.60
C ILE A 46 -2.37 -18.42 -18.53
N ALA A 47 -1.33 -18.37 -19.35
CA ALA A 47 -0.21 -19.30 -19.18
C ALA A 47 0.61 -18.94 -17.91
N PRO A 48 1.19 -19.92 -17.16
CA PRO A 48 2.00 -19.66 -15.97
C PRO A 48 3.15 -18.65 -16.20
N ARG A 49 3.81 -18.72 -17.36
CA ARG A 49 4.84 -17.73 -17.74
C ARG A 49 4.31 -16.29 -17.82
N THR A 50 3.02 -16.12 -18.12
CA THR A 50 2.38 -14.81 -18.23
C THR A 50 2.20 -14.17 -16.86
N PHE A 51 2.03 -14.97 -15.79
CA PHE A 51 2.01 -14.47 -14.42
C PHE A 51 3.26 -13.64 -14.10
N PHE A 52 4.44 -14.16 -14.44
CA PHE A 52 5.72 -13.49 -14.18
C PHE A 52 5.94 -12.19 -14.98
N SER A 53 5.07 -11.92 -15.99
CA SER A 53 5.05 -10.61 -16.66
C SER A 53 4.34 -9.52 -15.85
N TYR A 54 3.64 -9.89 -14.78
CA TYR A 54 2.88 -8.99 -13.90
C TYR A 54 3.41 -8.97 -12.47
N PHE A 55 3.86 -10.10 -11.94
CA PHE A 55 4.31 -10.27 -10.55
C PHE A 55 5.56 -11.16 -10.52
N ALA A 56 6.59 -10.73 -9.80
CA ALA A 56 7.79 -11.54 -9.65
C ALA A 56 7.56 -12.76 -8.75
N THR A 57 6.71 -12.60 -7.72
CA THR A 57 6.39 -13.64 -6.74
C THR A 57 4.89 -13.62 -6.37
N LYS A 58 4.43 -14.64 -5.63
CA LYS A 58 3.11 -14.63 -4.99
C LYS A 58 3.00 -13.52 -3.93
N ASP A 59 4.09 -13.26 -3.20
CA ASP A 59 4.14 -12.20 -2.18
C ASP A 59 3.90 -10.83 -2.81
N ASP A 60 4.58 -10.54 -3.94
CA ASP A 60 4.41 -9.28 -4.67
C ASP A 60 2.97 -9.10 -5.20
N LEU A 61 2.26 -10.20 -5.50
CA LEU A 61 0.85 -10.13 -5.88
C LEU A 61 -0.03 -9.70 -4.68
N VAL A 62 0.19 -10.27 -3.50
CA VAL A 62 -0.56 -9.87 -2.29
C VAL A 62 -0.32 -8.41 -1.95
N LEU A 63 0.90 -7.93 -2.20
CA LEU A 63 1.37 -6.58 -1.88
C LEU A 63 1.32 -5.61 -3.08
N ALA A 64 0.59 -5.97 -4.14
CA ALA A 64 0.60 -5.23 -5.41
C ALA A 64 0.21 -3.75 -5.30
N ASP A 65 -0.68 -3.41 -4.34
CA ASP A 65 -1.15 -2.04 -4.15
C ASP A 65 -0.17 -1.17 -3.33
N TYR A 66 0.89 -1.76 -2.76
CA TYR A 66 1.81 -1.02 -1.87
C TYR A 66 2.51 0.12 -2.62
N THR A 67 3.08 -0.15 -3.78
CA THR A 67 3.80 0.88 -4.57
C THR A 67 2.86 2.02 -4.96
N ASP A 68 1.69 1.69 -5.51
CA ASP A 68 0.71 2.70 -5.94
C ASP A 68 0.25 3.60 -4.79
N ARG A 69 0.20 3.06 -3.55
CA ARG A 69 -0.18 3.81 -2.35
C ARG A 69 0.91 4.75 -1.89
N LEU A 70 2.19 4.33 -1.91
CA LEU A 70 3.31 5.20 -1.59
C LEU A 70 3.36 6.39 -2.56
N ASP A 71 3.28 6.11 -3.87
CA ASP A 71 3.28 7.15 -4.90
C ASP A 71 2.18 8.19 -4.67
N ARG A 72 1.01 7.75 -4.19
CA ARG A 72 -0.09 8.64 -3.87
C ARG A 72 0.15 9.45 -2.59
N ILE A 73 0.71 8.83 -1.53
CA ILE A 73 1.09 9.56 -0.31
C ILE A 73 2.09 10.65 -0.65
N VAL A 74 3.12 10.33 -1.43
CA VAL A 74 4.13 11.29 -1.88
C VAL A 74 3.49 12.41 -2.71
N ALA A 75 2.64 12.06 -3.68
CA ALA A 75 1.96 13.05 -4.51
C ALA A 75 1.03 13.99 -3.70
N GLU A 76 0.37 13.48 -2.66
CA GLU A 76 -0.41 14.31 -1.74
C GLU A 76 0.51 15.21 -0.89
N LEU A 77 1.62 14.68 -0.38
CA LEU A 77 2.60 15.45 0.39
C LEU A 77 3.21 16.59 -0.42
N GLU A 78 3.54 16.35 -1.69
CA GLU A 78 4.08 17.37 -2.61
C GLU A 78 3.07 18.49 -2.96
N ARG A 79 1.76 18.20 -2.87
CA ARG A 79 0.72 19.22 -3.08
C ARG A 79 0.51 20.13 -1.87
N ARG A 80 1.02 19.74 -0.69
CA ARG A 80 0.84 20.54 0.53
C ARG A 80 1.72 21.78 0.49
N PRO A 81 1.23 22.91 1.02
CA PRO A 81 2.02 24.15 1.11
C PRO A 81 3.34 23.94 1.85
N ASP A 82 4.44 24.53 1.36
CA ASP A 82 5.77 24.38 1.96
C ASP A 82 5.86 24.91 3.40
N HIS A 83 5.05 25.93 3.75
CA HIS A 83 5.01 26.52 5.07
C HIS A 83 4.19 25.73 6.10
N GLU A 84 3.47 24.70 5.68
CA GLU A 84 2.71 23.84 6.58
C GLU A 84 3.66 22.96 7.37
N PRO A 85 3.44 22.77 8.71
CA PRO A 85 4.25 21.85 9.49
C PRO A 85 4.31 20.46 8.86
N ALA A 86 5.49 19.84 8.84
CA ALA A 86 5.71 18.58 8.16
C ALA A 86 4.81 17.44 8.70
N TRP A 87 4.53 17.45 10.02
CA TRP A 87 3.66 16.48 10.65
C TRP A 87 2.20 16.62 10.21
N ASP A 88 1.70 17.85 10.08
CA ASP A 88 0.33 18.13 9.60
C ASP A 88 0.20 17.75 8.12
N ALA A 89 1.21 18.06 7.32
CA ALA A 89 1.26 17.67 5.91
C ALA A 89 1.24 16.13 5.73
N LEU A 90 1.98 15.39 6.58
CA LEU A 90 1.93 13.93 6.62
C LEU A 90 0.54 13.44 7.03
N SER A 91 -0.03 13.98 8.12
CA SER A 91 -1.38 13.63 8.59
C SER A 91 -2.40 13.72 7.47
N ALA A 92 -2.47 14.89 6.81
CA ALA A 92 -3.40 15.13 5.71
C ALA A 92 -3.16 14.20 4.51
N SER A 93 -1.89 13.94 4.15
CA SER A 93 -1.54 13.06 3.02
C SER A 93 -1.93 11.61 3.29
N PHE A 94 -1.67 11.12 4.49
CA PHE A 94 -2.06 9.76 4.89
C PHE A 94 -3.57 9.60 5.04
N ALA A 95 -4.28 10.61 5.58
CA ALA A 95 -5.73 10.59 5.68
C ALA A 95 -6.40 10.59 4.28
N ALA A 96 -5.87 11.38 3.33
CA ALA A 96 -6.36 11.40 1.96
C ALA A 96 -6.27 10.01 1.31
N VAL A 97 -5.13 9.32 1.45
CA VAL A 97 -4.95 7.96 0.93
C VAL A 97 -5.75 6.93 1.72
N ALA A 98 -5.97 7.15 3.02
CA ALA A 98 -6.81 6.27 3.84
C ALA A 98 -8.26 6.20 3.35
N SER A 99 -8.77 7.22 2.66
CA SER A 99 -10.11 7.24 2.08
C SER A 99 -10.34 6.13 1.04
N ASP A 100 -9.30 5.73 0.32
CA ASP A 100 -9.41 4.67 -0.70
C ASP A 100 -9.66 3.30 -0.10
N TYR A 101 -9.13 3.07 1.10
CA TYR A 101 -9.33 1.81 1.80
C TYR A 101 -10.79 1.55 2.15
N THR A 102 -11.59 2.61 2.30
CA THR A 102 -13.01 2.48 2.61
C THR A 102 -13.84 1.91 1.45
N THR A 103 -13.37 2.04 0.22
CA THR A 103 -14.05 1.53 -0.99
C THR A 103 -13.68 0.08 -1.32
N GLU A 104 -12.61 -0.47 -0.75
CA GLU A 104 -12.08 -1.81 -1.04
C GLU A 104 -11.91 -2.68 0.22
N VAL A 105 -12.80 -2.50 1.20
CA VAL A 105 -12.68 -3.10 2.55
C VAL A 105 -12.48 -4.61 2.52
N ASP A 106 -13.29 -5.34 1.75
CA ASP A 106 -13.24 -6.81 1.73
C ASP A 106 -11.93 -7.31 1.14
N ARG A 107 -11.45 -6.65 0.07
CA ARG A 107 -10.17 -6.97 -0.56
C ARG A 107 -8.99 -6.71 0.38
N LEU A 108 -9.04 -5.60 1.11
CA LEU A 108 -8.01 -5.26 2.09
C LEU A 108 -8.02 -6.19 3.29
N SER A 109 -9.19 -6.54 3.81
CA SER A 109 -9.33 -7.50 4.90
C SER A 109 -8.73 -8.85 4.51
N SER A 110 -9.00 -9.32 3.29
CA SER A 110 -8.43 -10.56 2.76
C SER A 110 -6.89 -10.49 2.68
N ARG A 111 -6.34 -9.42 2.09
CA ARG A 111 -4.87 -9.22 2.02
C ARG A 111 -4.23 -9.13 3.38
N PHE A 112 -4.86 -8.45 4.32
CA PHE A 112 -4.38 -8.32 5.70
C PHE A 112 -4.38 -9.66 6.42
N THR A 113 -5.41 -10.48 6.24
CA THR A 113 -5.50 -11.84 6.78
C THR A 113 -4.38 -12.73 6.21
N ILE A 114 -4.16 -12.68 4.89
CA ILE A 114 -3.08 -13.42 4.24
C ILE A 114 -1.71 -12.98 4.80
N MET A 115 -1.48 -11.67 4.92
CA MET A 115 -0.23 -11.14 5.47
C MET A 115 -0.01 -11.58 6.92
N ALA A 116 -1.07 -11.65 7.74
CA ALA A 116 -0.99 -12.10 9.13
C ALA A 116 -0.70 -13.60 9.27
N THR A 117 -1.06 -14.41 8.26
CA THR A 117 -0.95 -15.88 8.31
C THR A 117 0.18 -16.45 7.45
N ALA A 118 0.78 -15.65 6.55
CA ALA A 118 1.86 -16.04 5.64
C ALA A 118 3.16 -15.31 5.99
N PRO A 119 4.13 -15.95 6.67
CA PRO A 119 5.37 -15.31 7.13
C PRO A 119 6.20 -14.68 6.01
N SER A 120 6.22 -15.25 4.80
CA SER A 120 6.94 -14.70 3.65
C SER A 120 6.34 -13.37 3.20
N VAL A 121 5.01 -13.28 3.12
CA VAL A 121 4.29 -12.04 2.79
C VAL A 121 4.55 -10.97 3.84
N TYR A 122 4.52 -11.32 5.12
CA TYR A 122 4.83 -10.41 6.21
C TYR A 122 6.27 -9.87 6.11
N ALA A 123 7.26 -10.75 5.93
CA ALA A 123 8.64 -10.35 5.75
C ALA A 123 8.82 -9.42 4.53
N ARG A 124 8.17 -9.74 3.42
CA ARG A 124 8.19 -8.89 2.22
C ARG A 124 7.55 -7.53 2.46
N SER A 125 6.47 -7.46 3.23
CA SER A 125 5.83 -6.19 3.60
C SER A 125 6.75 -5.29 4.41
N LEU A 126 7.56 -5.86 5.33
CA LEU A 126 8.55 -5.11 6.11
C LEU A 126 9.66 -4.53 5.22
N GLN A 127 10.11 -5.26 4.21
CA GLN A 127 11.09 -4.75 3.24
C GLN A 127 10.53 -3.57 2.44
N LEU A 128 9.27 -3.65 2.01
CA LEU A 128 8.60 -2.55 1.32
C LEU A 128 8.42 -1.33 2.22
N GLN A 129 8.06 -1.53 3.49
CA GLN A 129 7.95 -0.44 4.47
C GLN A 129 9.28 0.28 4.69
N ALA A 130 10.41 -0.43 4.72
CA ALA A 130 11.73 0.19 4.81
C ALA A 130 12.04 1.07 3.58
N GLY A 131 11.64 0.64 2.38
CA GLY A 131 11.70 1.45 1.17
C GLY A 131 10.81 2.70 1.24
N TRP A 132 9.60 2.57 1.79
CA TRP A 132 8.70 3.69 2.00
C TRP A 132 9.27 4.73 2.96
N GLU A 133 9.84 4.28 4.10
CA GLU A 133 10.50 5.15 5.07
C GLU A 133 11.59 5.97 4.39
N GLN A 134 12.43 5.33 3.57
CA GLN A 134 13.49 6.01 2.84
C GLN A 134 12.94 7.07 1.88
N THR A 135 11.97 6.71 1.04
CA THR A 135 11.36 7.63 0.07
C THR A 135 10.71 8.84 0.78
N LEU A 136 9.91 8.61 1.82
CA LEU A 136 9.29 9.70 2.56
C LEU A 136 10.31 10.58 3.26
N SER A 137 11.37 9.98 3.82
CA SER A 137 12.47 10.73 4.44
C SER A 137 13.17 11.67 3.46
N GLU A 138 13.39 11.23 2.23
CA GLU A 138 14.00 12.06 1.17
C GLU A 138 13.11 13.28 0.85
N HIS A 139 11.81 13.09 0.67
CA HIS A 139 10.86 14.19 0.43
C HIS A 139 10.78 15.16 1.64
N LEU A 140 10.79 14.63 2.85
CA LEU A 140 10.79 15.44 4.07
C LEU A 140 12.10 16.19 4.28
N THR A 141 13.24 15.62 3.91
CA THR A 141 14.54 16.30 3.95
C THR A 141 14.52 17.54 3.08
N ALA A 142 13.99 17.43 1.87
CA ALA A 142 13.84 18.57 0.97
C ALA A 142 12.86 19.63 1.54
N ARG A 143 11.69 19.20 2.05
CA ARG A 143 10.66 20.08 2.63
C ARG A 143 11.16 20.86 3.86
N LEU A 144 11.92 20.20 4.74
CA LEU A 144 12.45 20.78 5.98
C LEU A 144 13.76 21.55 5.78
N ALA A 145 14.34 21.51 4.57
CA ALA A 145 15.71 21.97 4.31
C ALA A 145 16.71 21.40 5.34
N ALA A 146 16.50 20.14 5.71
CA ALA A 146 17.25 19.50 6.80
C ALA A 146 18.71 19.22 6.39
N GLN A 147 19.61 19.29 7.38
CA GLN A 147 21.01 18.93 7.18
C GLN A 147 21.15 17.41 6.97
N ALA A 148 22.26 16.99 6.39
CA ALA A 148 22.49 15.59 6.02
C ALA A 148 22.50 14.62 7.20
N ASP A 149 22.83 15.10 8.37
CA ASP A 149 22.91 14.35 9.64
C ASP A 149 21.68 14.52 10.56
N ASP A 150 20.66 15.30 10.12
CA ASP A 150 19.43 15.50 10.89
C ASP A 150 18.55 14.23 10.80
N PRO A 151 18.26 13.55 11.92
CA PRO A 151 17.42 12.36 11.93
C PRO A 151 15.93 12.69 11.79
N THR A 152 15.52 13.95 11.90
CA THR A 152 14.10 14.37 11.95
C THR A 152 13.28 13.87 10.76
N PRO A 153 13.71 14.03 9.48
CA PRO A 153 12.94 13.55 8.35
C PRO A 153 12.62 12.05 8.43
N ARG A 154 13.62 11.26 8.83
CA ARG A 154 13.48 9.81 8.94
C ARG A 154 12.56 9.40 10.10
N LEU A 155 12.68 10.08 11.24
CA LEU A 155 11.82 9.84 12.41
C LEU A 155 10.36 10.15 12.08
N LEU A 156 10.09 11.28 11.40
CA LEU A 156 8.74 11.64 10.97
C LEU A 156 8.17 10.61 9.97
N ALA A 157 8.95 10.17 8.99
CA ALA A 157 8.54 9.15 8.03
C ALA A 157 8.19 7.82 8.74
N ALA A 158 9.05 7.34 9.62
CA ALA A 158 8.84 6.11 10.37
C ALA A 158 7.60 6.20 11.28
N ALA A 159 7.43 7.33 11.99
CA ALA A 159 6.28 7.56 12.85
C ALA A 159 4.96 7.59 12.04
N ALA A 160 4.93 8.29 10.90
CA ALA A 160 3.75 8.37 10.05
C ALA A 160 3.33 6.99 9.50
N LEU A 161 4.30 6.17 9.07
CA LEU A 161 4.05 4.79 8.63
C LEU A 161 3.53 3.92 9.79
N ALA A 162 4.05 4.09 10.99
CA ALA A 162 3.58 3.38 12.18
C ALA A 162 2.13 3.77 12.54
N VAL A 163 1.79 5.06 12.46
CA VAL A 163 0.43 5.57 12.65
C VAL A 163 -0.54 4.93 11.67
N MET A 164 -0.23 4.97 10.38
CA MET A 164 -1.09 4.37 9.34
C MET A 164 -1.28 2.87 9.59
N ARG A 165 -0.21 2.13 9.83
CA ARG A 165 -0.28 0.69 10.08
C ARG A 165 -1.15 0.36 11.28
N ALA A 166 -0.95 1.05 12.42
CA ALA A 166 -1.72 0.82 13.63
C ALA A 166 -3.20 1.20 13.44
N SER A 167 -3.49 2.31 12.79
CA SER A 167 -4.85 2.77 12.49
C SER A 167 -5.57 1.79 11.57
N LEU A 168 -4.91 1.32 10.51
CA LEU A 168 -5.47 0.33 9.57
C LEU A 168 -5.73 -1.00 10.27
N GLN A 169 -4.79 -1.50 11.07
CA GLN A 169 -4.97 -2.73 11.83
C GLN A 169 -6.16 -2.61 12.79
N HIS A 170 -6.23 -1.54 13.57
CA HIS A 170 -7.35 -1.30 14.49
C HIS A 170 -8.69 -1.24 13.76
N TRP A 171 -8.73 -0.54 12.62
CA TRP A 171 -9.94 -0.40 11.82
C TRP A 171 -10.41 -1.72 11.19
N LEU A 172 -9.48 -2.54 10.68
CA LEU A 172 -9.81 -3.83 10.07
C LEU A 172 -10.30 -4.87 11.10
N THR A 173 -9.79 -4.82 12.33
CA THR A 173 -10.15 -5.77 13.40
C THR A 173 -11.33 -5.29 14.26
N GLY A 174 -11.69 -4.01 14.16
CA GLY A 174 -12.79 -3.40 14.91
C GLY A 174 -14.14 -3.41 14.17
N ASP A 175 -15.08 -2.68 14.71
CA ASP A 175 -16.46 -2.53 14.18
C ASP A 175 -16.57 -1.55 13.01
N ARG A 176 -15.48 -0.83 12.70
CA ARG A 176 -15.38 0.17 11.63
C ARG A 176 -16.40 1.32 11.79
N SER A 177 -16.87 1.58 13.00
CA SER A 177 -17.81 2.65 13.30
C SER A 177 -17.25 4.04 13.01
N VAL A 178 -15.91 4.19 13.09
CA VAL A 178 -15.20 5.41 12.72
C VAL A 178 -14.50 5.19 11.37
N PRO A 179 -14.69 6.10 10.39
CA PRO A 179 -13.98 6.01 9.11
C PRO A 179 -12.45 6.02 9.29
N LEU A 180 -11.74 5.21 8.50
CA LEU A 180 -10.28 5.09 8.60
C LEU A 180 -9.54 6.45 8.49
N PRO A 181 -9.90 7.39 7.59
CA PRO A 181 -9.25 8.71 7.56
C PRO A 181 -9.31 9.42 8.90
N ALA A 182 -10.48 9.45 9.54
CA ALA A 182 -10.65 10.08 10.85
C ALA A 182 -9.87 9.38 11.97
N LEU A 183 -9.67 8.06 11.89
CA LEU A 183 -8.79 7.34 12.82
C LEU A 183 -7.33 7.73 12.62
N VAL A 184 -6.89 7.87 11.37
CA VAL A 184 -5.54 8.30 11.01
C VAL A 184 -5.29 9.71 11.56
N GLU A 185 -6.15 10.67 11.24
CA GLU A 185 -6.04 12.06 11.75
C GLU A 185 -5.95 12.09 13.27
N ARG A 186 -6.88 11.44 13.99
CA ARG A 186 -6.84 11.36 15.46
C ARG A 186 -5.57 10.74 16.01
N ALA A 187 -4.99 9.77 15.29
CA ALA A 187 -3.76 9.12 15.73
C ALA A 187 -2.55 10.06 15.53
N PHE A 188 -2.53 10.82 14.44
CA PHE A 188 -1.54 11.88 14.23
C PHE A 188 -1.64 12.98 15.31
N ASP A 189 -2.86 13.47 15.60
CA ASP A 189 -3.11 14.50 16.62
C ASP A 189 -2.65 14.10 18.04
N ARG A 190 -2.59 12.80 18.32
CA ARG A 190 -2.13 12.31 19.64
C ARG A 190 -0.61 12.24 19.77
N LEU A 191 0.12 12.28 18.68
CA LEU A 191 1.57 12.12 18.62
C LEU A 191 2.29 13.43 18.27
N GLY A 192 1.61 14.41 17.75
CA GLY A 192 2.10 15.76 17.46
C GLY A 192 1.54 16.77 18.42
#